data_ce9568be98460b0c4f15021820bba143
#
_entry.id   ce9568be98460b0c4f15021820bba143
#
_cell.length_a   1.000
_cell.length_b   1.000
_cell.length_c   1.000
_cell.angle_alpha   90.00
_cell.angle_beta   90.00
_cell.angle_gamma   90.00
#
_symmetry.space_group_name_H-M   'P 1'
#
loop_
_entity.id
_entity.type
_entity.pdbx_description
1 polymer ?
#
loop_
_entity_poly.entity_id
_entity_poly.type
_entity_poly.pdbx_seq_one_letter_code
_entity_poly.pdbx_strand_id
1 'polypeptide(L)'
;MSVADTKDWRWMVRVTESGVRRGRPPSTSRRELRLIALRLFASRGFENTTIEQITAEAGVSERTFFRYFTTKASVIWTEFETEVETIRAALAAVAEDVPMMDAIRSAVVAANHYHADDVPEMRMRMQLIATVPALSFSAAEHYEAWERAISEFAGRRLGLPAESLYPLAVGRAALAACRAAYDRWSARADADLTVYLDAALTALAAGFAPDQVSRAIGAGS
;
A
#
# COMPACT_ATOMS: atom_id res chain seq x y z
N MET A 1 68.29 4.88 7.73
CA MET A 1 68.48 5.97 6.73
C MET A 1 67.33 5.81 5.74
N SER A 2 66.46 6.61 5.54
CA SER A 2 66.10 8.03 5.69
C SER A 2 64.67 8.13 5.16
N VAL A 3 63.79 8.57 6.01
CA VAL A 3 62.93 9.76 6.00
C VAL A 3 61.99 9.93 4.81
N ALA A 4 60.75 9.74 5.15
CA ALA A 4 59.53 10.49 4.88
C ALA A 4 59.61 11.57 3.78
N ASP A 5 58.66 11.53 2.89
CA ASP A 5 58.16 12.75 2.25
C ASP A 5 56.62 12.80 2.40
N THR A 6 56.22 13.64 3.34
CA THR A 6 54.83 14.02 3.63
C THR A 6 54.36 14.95 2.53
N LYS A 7 53.60 14.45 1.55
CA LYS A 7 52.97 15.27 0.52
C LYS A 7 51.90 16.16 1.12
N ASP A 8 52.22 17.43 1.07
CA ASP A 8 51.38 18.58 1.45
C ASP A 8 50.08 18.63 0.63
N TRP A 9 48.96 18.31 1.27
CA TRP A 9 47.61 18.34 0.67
C TRP A 9 46.94 19.73 0.74
N ARG A 10 47.65 20.76 1.19
CA ARG A 10 47.16 22.15 1.38
C ARG A 10 46.77 22.90 0.11
N TRP A 11 47.06 22.40 -1.09
CA TRP A 11 46.69 23.07 -2.34
C TRP A 11 45.32 22.75 -2.86
N MET A 12 44.56 21.79 -2.25
CA MET A 12 43.30 21.28 -2.74
C MET A 12 42.07 21.98 -2.14
N VAL A 13 42.24 23.02 -1.33
CA VAL A 13 41.14 23.80 -0.77
C VAL A 13 41.24 25.25 -1.25
N ARG A 14 40.94 25.42 -2.52
CA ARG A 14 40.50 26.73 -3.01
C ARG A 14 39.08 26.57 -3.51
N VAL A 15 38.14 26.47 -2.55
CA VAL A 15 36.69 26.57 -2.86
C VAL A 15 36.45 28.05 -3.19
N THR A 16 36.23 28.31 -4.46
CA THR A 16 35.67 29.58 -4.91
C THR A 16 34.27 29.68 -4.33
N GLU A 17 34.04 30.64 -3.47
CA GLU A 17 32.73 31.12 -3.07
C GLU A 17 32.00 31.70 -4.30
N SER A 18 31.45 30.86 -5.14
CA SER A 18 30.40 31.25 -6.06
C SER A 18 29.08 31.18 -5.31
N GLY A 19 28.46 32.33 -5.09
CA GLY A 19 27.19 32.49 -4.41
C GLY A 19 26.15 31.55 -5.01
N VAL A 20 25.83 30.47 -4.28
CA VAL A 20 24.72 29.59 -4.59
C VAL A 20 23.44 30.42 -4.42
N ARG A 21 22.86 30.87 -5.53
CA ARG A 21 21.47 31.31 -5.56
C ARG A 21 20.66 30.21 -4.89
N ARG A 22 20.10 30.49 -3.71
CA ARG A 22 19.06 29.67 -3.07
C ARG A 22 17.89 29.58 -4.04
N GLY A 23 17.94 28.61 -4.95
CA GLY A 23 16.78 28.13 -5.64
C GLY A 23 15.79 27.64 -4.58
N ARG A 24 14.50 27.93 -4.80
CA ARG A 24 13.40 27.39 -3.99
C ARG A 24 13.68 25.88 -3.78
N PRO A 25 13.69 25.35 -2.52
CA PRO A 25 13.91 23.94 -2.28
C PRO A 25 13.00 23.13 -3.22
N PRO A 26 13.49 22.02 -3.81
CA PRO A 26 12.61 21.19 -4.63
C PRO A 26 11.36 20.91 -3.82
N SER A 27 10.18 21.14 -4.41
CA SER A 27 8.92 20.92 -3.72
C SER A 27 8.85 19.43 -3.37
N THR A 28 8.94 19.09 -2.08
CA THR A 28 8.77 17.73 -1.60
C THR A 28 7.55 17.10 -2.25
N SER A 29 7.72 15.95 -2.88
CA SER A 29 6.63 15.23 -3.53
C SER A 29 5.70 14.62 -2.47
N ARG A 30 4.45 14.33 -2.86
CA ARG A 30 3.50 13.59 -2.00
C ARG A 30 4.11 12.28 -1.49
N ARG A 31 4.83 11.55 -2.38
CA ARG A 31 5.49 10.29 -2.04
C ARG A 31 6.61 10.48 -1.00
N GLU A 32 7.47 11.48 -1.17
CA GLU A 32 8.53 11.76 -0.20
C GLU A 32 7.98 12.13 1.17
N LEU A 33 6.97 12.98 1.21
CA LEU A 33 6.33 13.39 2.48
C LEU A 33 5.68 12.19 3.17
N ARG A 34 5.03 11.29 2.41
CA ARG A 34 4.47 10.05 2.92
C ARG A 34 5.55 9.13 3.50
N LEU A 35 6.64 8.90 2.78
CA LEU A 35 7.76 8.07 3.25
C LEU A 35 8.39 8.59 4.54
N ILE A 36 8.53 9.91 4.67
CA ILE A 36 9.02 10.54 5.90
C ILE A 36 8.03 10.27 7.05
N ALA A 37 6.75 10.49 6.83
CA ALA A 37 5.73 10.27 7.83
C ALA A 37 5.69 8.80 8.29
N LEU A 38 5.71 7.83 7.36
CA LEU A 38 5.72 6.41 7.67
C LEU A 38 6.94 6.00 8.52
N ARG A 39 8.14 6.51 8.19
CA ARG A 39 9.35 6.26 8.99
C ARG A 39 9.23 6.82 10.39
N LEU A 40 8.68 8.02 10.54
CA LEU A 40 8.44 8.63 11.85
C LEU A 40 7.40 7.83 12.66
N PHE A 41 6.31 7.38 12.03
CA PHE A 41 5.31 6.53 12.68
C PHE A 41 5.91 5.21 13.15
N ALA A 42 6.74 4.57 12.34
CA ALA A 42 7.39 3.31 12.71
C ALA A 42 8.42 3.47 13.82
N SER A 43 9.18 4.59 13.85
CA SER A 43 10.28 4.78 14.80
C SER A 43 9.85 5.41 16.14
N ARG A 44 8.85 6.30 16.11
CA ARG A 44 8.39 7.08 17.28
C ARG A 44 6.99 6.68 17.76
N GLY A 45 6.29 5.89 16.97
CA GLY A 45 4.88 5.56 17.15
C GLY A 45 3.96 6.58 16.47
N PHE A 46 2.82 6.09 16.00
CA PHE A 46 1.82 6.91 15.31
C PHE A 46 1.30 8.05 16.21
N GLU A 47 0.90 7.73 17.44
CA GLU A 47 0.33 8.73 18.37
C GLU A 47 1.34 9.81 18.76
N ASN A 48 2.61 9.44 18.94
CA ASN A 48 3.68 10.35 19.35
C ASN A 48 4.26 11.20 18.23
N THR A 49 3.83 11.00 16.99
CA THR A 49 4.28 11.76 15.83
C THR A 49 3.28 12.85 15.48
N THR A 50 3.71 14.09 15.42
CA THR A 50 2.87 15.24 15.03
C THR A 50 3.10 15.64 13.58
N ILE A 51 2.14 16.36 12.98
CA ILE A 51 2.28 16.91 11.63
C ILE A 51 3.44 17.91 11.57
N GLU A 52 3.64 18.70 12.63
CA GLU A 52 4.77 19.63 12.75
C GLU A 52 6.11 18.89 12.65
N GLN A 53 6.27 17.75 13.32
CA GLN A 53 7.49 16.95 13.25
C GLN A 53 7.70 16.36 11.85
N ILE A 54 6.63 15.91 11.18
CA ILE A 54 6.71 15.40 9.81
C ILE A 54 7.16 16.51 8.86
N THR A 55 6.57 17.69 8.98
CA THR A 55 6.87 18.83 8.10
C THR A 55 8.24 19.42 8.36
N ALA A 56 8.69 19.44 9.62
CA ALA A 56 10.04 19.85 9.98
C ALA A 56 11.09 18.91 9.39
N GLU A 57 10.89 17.58 9.49
CA GLU A 57 11.77 16.57 8.91
C GLU A 57 11.81 16.66 7.37
N ALA A 58 10.67 16.98 6.76
CA ALA A 58 10.55 17.13 5.31
C ALA A 58 11.02 18.50 4.79
N GLY A 59 11.32 19.45 5.66
CA GLY A 59 11.70 20.83 5.27
C GLY A 59 10.58 21.60 4.56
N VAL A 60 9.31 21.31 4.90
CA VAL A 60 8.13 21.94 4.29
C VAL A 60 7.24 22.58 5.35
N SER A 61 6.26 23.39 4.93
CA SER A 61 5.24 23.94 5.83
C SER A 61 4.07 22.97 6.05
N GLU A 62 3.33 23.12 7.16
CA GLU A 62 2.09 22.38 7.39
C GLU A 62 1.05 22.62 6.28
N ARG A 63 1.01 23.83 5.69
CA ARG A 63 0.19 24.12 4.51
C ARG A 63 0.53 23.18 3.36
N THR A 64 1.82 22.82 3.20
CA THR A 64 2.26 21.86 2.18
C THR A 64 1.79 20.45 2.51
N PHE A 65 1.82 20.06 3.78
CA PHE A 65 1.26 18.78 4.23
C PHE A 65 -0.24 18.69 3.93
N PHE A 66 -1.02 19.68 4.36
CA PHE A 66 -2.47 19.71 4.16
C PHE A 66 -2.91 19.88 2.69
N ARG A 67 -2.00 20.26 1.80
CA ARG A 67 -2.26 20.18 0.35
C ARG A 67 -2.32 18.75 -0.16
N TYR A 68 -1.60 17.82 0.48
CA TYR A 68 -1.51 16.42 0.07
C TYR A 68 -2.35 15.47 0.92
N PHE A 69 -2.50 15.77 2.20
CA PHE A 69 -3.12 14.89 3.19
C PHE A 69 -4.07 15.69 4.09
N THR A 70 -5.30 15.23 4.23
CA THR A 70 -6.33 15.92 5.05
C THR A 70 -6.08 15.74 6.54
N THR A 71 -5.50 14.62 6.95
CA THR A 71 -5.19 14.26 8.34
C THR A 71 -3.87 13.49 8.42
N LYS A 72 -3.37 13.29 9.63
CA LYS A 72 -2.21 12.41 9.87
C LYS A 72 -2.49 10.97 9.41
N ALA A 73 -3.68 10.47 9.66
CA ALA A 73 -4.10 9.12 9.26
C ALA A 73 -4.23 8.96 7.74
N SER A 74 -4.63 10.01 6.99
CA SER A 74 -4.79 9.93 5.54
C SER A 74 -3.47 9.64 4.79
N VAL A 75 -2.31 9.84 5.45
CA VAL A 75 -1.02 9.38 4.94
C VAL A 75 -1.00 7.87 4.67
N ILE A 76 -1.69 7.11 5.52
CA ILE A 76 -1.77 5.64 5.45
C ILE A 76 -2.72 5.20 4.32
N TRP A 77 -3.85 5.91 4.15
CA TRP A 77 -4.98 5.44 3.35
C TRP A 77 -4.98 5.90 1.90
N THR A 78 -4.20 6.90 1.56
CA THR A 78 -4.23 7.49 0.21
C THR A 78 -4.01 6.50 -0.93
N GLU A 79 -3.13 5.52 -0.75
CA GLU A 79 -2.89 4.52 -1.80
C GLU A 79 -3.99 3.47 -1.85
N PHE A 80 -4.59 3.17 -0.71
CA PHE A 80 -5.73 2.27 -0.65
C PHE A 80 -6.94 2.82 -1.44
N GLU A 81 -7.20 4.12 -1.32
CA GLU A 81 -8.24 4.78 -2.12
C GLU A 81 -7.95 4.66 -3.64
N THR A 82 -6.69 4.85 -4.04
CA THR A 82 -6.27 4.68 -5.43
C THR A 82 -6.42 3.23 -5.90
N GLU A 83 -6.11 2.27 -5.04
CA GLU A 83 -6.29 0.84 -5.31
C GLU A 83 -7.77 0.51 -5.55
N VAL A 84 -8.67 1.00 -4.70
CA VAL A 84 -10.12 0.80 -4.85
C VAL A 84 -10.61 1.32 -6.19
N GLU A 85 -10.20 2.51 -6.60
CA GLU A 85 -10.58 3.07 -7.91
C GLU A 85 -10.00 2.26 -9.08
N THR A 86 -8.77 1.76 -8.94
CA THR A 86 -8.15 0.89 -9.95
C THR A 86 -8.92 -0.41 -10.11
N ILE A 87 -9.31 -1.05 -9.00
CA ILE A 87 -10.14 -2.26 -9.00
C ILE A 87 -11.51 -1.97 -9.65
N ARG A 88 -12.15 -0.88 -9.26
CA ARG A 88 -13.45 -0.48 -9.82
C ARG A 88 -13.38 -0.29 -11.34
N ALA A 89 -12.36 0.41 -11.83
CA ALA A 89 -12.15 0.63 -13.26
C ALA A 89 -11.87 -0.70 -14.00
N ALA A 90 -11.03 -1.56 -13.44
CA ALA A 90 -10.74 -2.88 -14.00
C ALA A 90 -12.01 -3.73 -14.13
N LEU A 91 -12.82 -3.79 -13.05
CA LEU A 91 -14.07 -4.54 -13.04
C LEU A 91 -15.14 -3.96 -13.98
N ALA A 92 -15.12 -2.66 -14.24
CA ALA A 92 -16.03 -2.04 -15.21
C ALA A 92 -15.67 -2.40 -16.67
N ALA A 93 -14.40 -2.70 -16.94
CA ALA A 93 -13.90 -3.04 -18.27
C ALA A 93 -13.96 -4.54 -18.59
N VAL A 94 -14.30 -5.40 -17.62
CA VAL A 94 -14.32 -6.86 -17.82
C VAL A 94 -15.48 -7.28 -18.73
N ALA A 95 -15.20 -8.14 -19.71
CA ALA A 95 -16.21 -8.72 -20.58
C ALA A 95 -17.20 -9.61 -19.81
N GLU A 96 -18.44 -9.69 -20.29
CA GLU A 96 -19.53 -10.38 -19.59
C GLU A 96 -19.32 -11.90 -19.48
N ASP A 97 -18.61 -12.50 -20.42
CA ASP A 97 -18.31 -13.93 -20.47
C ASP A 97 -17.23 -14.41 -19.48
N VAL A 98 -16.46 -13.45 -18.91
CA VAL A 98 -15.46 -13.79 -17.88
C VAL A 98 -16.17 -14.19 -16.57
N PRO A 99 -15.87 -15.34 -15.97
CA PRO A 99 -16.46 -15.74 -14.69
C PRO A 99 -16.26 -14.68 -13.60
N MET A 100 -17.28 -14.43 -12.79
CA MET A 100 -17.30 -13.33 -11.81
C MET A 100 -16.09 -13.36 -10.86
N MET A 101 -15.77 -14.51 -10.30
CA MET A 101 -14.64 -14.62 -9.36
C MET A 101 -13.28 -14.50 -10.04
N ASP A 102 -13.15 -14.91 -11.29
CA ASP A 102 -11.93 -14.70 -12.08
C ASP A 102 -11.72 -13.23 -12.41
N ALA A 103 -12.79 -12.50 -12.70
CA ALA A 103 -12.76 -11.06 -12.89
C ALA A 103 -12.29 -10.33 -11.62
N ILE A 104 -12.88 -10.68 -10.45
CA ILE A 104 -12.50 -10.10 -9.15
C ILE A 104 -11.03 -10.40 -8.85
N ARG A 105 -10.61 -11.65 -8.98
CA ARG A 105 -9.23 -12.08 -8.77
C ARG A 105 -8.25 -11.31 -9.65
N SER A 106 -8.52 -11.24 -10.94
CA SER A 106 -7.66 -10.54 -11.89
C SER A 106 -7.55 -9.05 -11.61
N ALA A 107 -8.67 -8.38 -11.28
CA ALA A 107 -8.69 -6.96 -10.95
C ALA A 107 -7.90 -6.65 -9.66
N VAL A 108 -8.07 -7.46 -8.61
CA VAL A 108 -7.36 -7.30 -7.34
C VAL A 108 -5.87 -7.56 -7.51
N VAL A 109 -5.48 -8.63 -8.19
CA VAL A 109 -4.08 -8.95 -8.45
C VAL A 109 -3.42 -7.84 -9.26
N ALA A 110 -4.06 -7.35 -10.32
CA ALA A 110 -3.53 -6.27 -11.15
C ALA A 110 -3.35 -4.95 -10.37
N ALA A 111 -4.29 -4.60 -9.48
CA ALA A 111 -4.20 -3.39 -8.67
C ALA A 111 -3.10 -3.45 -7.60
N ASN A 112 -2.62 -4.65 -7.27
CA ASN A 112 -1.64 -4.91 -6.22
C ASN A 112 -0.24 -5.29 -6.75
N HIS A 113 0.06 -4.92 -8.00
CA HIS A 113 1.42 -5.02 -8.53
C HIS A 113 2.28 -3.86 -8.02
N TYR A 114 3.15 -4.15 -7.07
CA TYR A 114 4.11 -3.19 -6.53
C TYR A 114 5.51 -3.45 -7.09
N HIS A 115 6.26 -2.36 -7.31
CA HIS A 115 7.69 -2.48 -7.58
C HIS A 115 8.42 -2.96 -6.32
N ALA A 116 9.51 -3.70 -6.49
CA ALA A 116 10.31 -4.22 -5.38
C ALA A 116 10.72 -3.13 -4.37
N ASP A 117 10.98 -1.92 -4.86
CA ASP A 117 11.35 -0.76 -4.03
C ASP A 117 10.20 -0.24 -3.15
N ASP A 118 8.94 -0.56 -3.47
CA ASP A 118 7.77 -0.13 -2.70
C ASP A 118 7.36 -1.16 -1.62
N VAL A 119 7.88 -2.38 -1.69
CA VAL A 119 7.55 -3.46 -0.75
C VAL A 119 7.85 -3.10 0.72
N PRO A 120 9.00 -2.51 1.07
CA PRO A 120 9.28 -2.10 2.45
C PRO A 120 8.27 -1.08 2.99
N GLU A 121 7.85 -0.13 2.15
CA GLU A 121 6.84 0.87 2.48
C GLU A 121 5.48 0.23 2.74
N MET A 122 5.05 -0.67 1.86
CA MET A 122 3.80 -1.41 1.97
C MET A 122 3.76 -2.23 3.27
N ARG A 123 4.82 -2.96 3.59
CA ARG A 123 4.90 -3.74 4.82
C ARG A 123 4.81 -2.88 6.07
N MET A 124 5.51 -1.75 6.09
CA MET A 124 5.45 -0.78 7.19
C MET A 124 4.02 -0.26 7.37
N ARG A 125 3.33 0.07 6.27
CA ARG A 125 1.95 0.53 6.29
C ARG A 125 1.00 -0.53 6.85
N MET A 126 1.10 -1.77 6.38
CA MET A 126 0.28 -2.88 6.89
C MET A 126 0.52 -3.15 8.36
N GLN A 127 1.78 -3.10 8.81
CA GLN A 127 2.12 -3.25 10.22
C GLN A 127 1.50 -2.14 11.09
N LEU A 128 1.54 -0.89 10.64
CA LEU A 128 0.91 0.23 11.34
C LEU A 128 -0.61 0.04 11.43
N ILE A 129 -1.29 -0.35 10.36
CA ILE A 129 -2.73 -0.63 10.36
C ILE A 129 -3.08 -1.76 11.35
N ALA A 130 -2.27 -2.81 11.40
CA ALA A 130 -2.51 -3.95 12.28
C ALA A 130 -2.26 -3.66 13.77
N THR A 131 -1.31 -2.75 14.09
CA THR A 131 -0.84 -2.55 15.47
C THR A 131 -1.33 -1.26 16.12
N VAL A 132 -1.79 -0.27 15.35
CA VAL A 132 -2.24 1.03 15.87
C VAL A 132 -3.77 1.06 15.96
N PRO A 133 -4.38 1.09 17.17
CA PRO A 133 -5.83 1.02 17.35
C PRO A 133 -6.60 2.11 16.57
N ALA A 134 -6.09 3.35 16.55
CA ALA A 134 -6.71 4.45 15.81
C ALA A 134 -6.77 4.19 14.30
N LEU A 135 -5.75 3.55 13.72
CA LEU A 135 -5.73 3.17 12.31
C LEU A 135 -6.62 1.96 12.05
N SER A 136 -6.64 0.98 12.93
CA SER A 136 -7.56 -0.18 12.82
C SER A 136 -9.02 0.25 12.87
N PHE A 137 -9.36 1.26 13.67
CA PHE A 137 -10.72 1.81 13.70
C PHE A 137 -11.07 2.54 12.40
N SER A 138 -10.18 3.38 11.88
CA SER A 138 -10.41 4.08 10.59
C SER A 138 -10.40 3.13 9.40
N ALA A 139 -9.81 1.93 9.53
CA ALA A 139 -9.78 0.93 8.48
C ALA A 139 -11.19 0.47 8.03
N ALA A 140 -12.17 0.49 8.94
CA ALA A 140 -13.52 0.02 8.64
C ALA A 140 -14.15 0.80 7.48
N GLU A 141 -14.01 2.13 7.46
CA GLU A 141 -14.54 2.99 6.40
C GLU A 141 -13.89 2.68 5.04
N HIS A 142 -12.58 2.52 5.02
CA HIS A 142 -11.84 2.20 3.79
C HIS A 142 -12.17 0.79 3.28
N TYR A 143 -12.28 -0.18 4.18
CA TYR A 143 -12.68 -1.54 3.83
C TYR A 143 -14.11 -1.61 3.29
N GLU A 144 -15.04 -0.81 3.84
CA GLU A 144 -16.39 -0.69 3.31
C GLU A 144 -16.41 -0.16 1.86
N ALA A 145 -15.57 0.82 1.54
CA ALA A 145 -15.45 1.33 0.17
C ALA A 145 -14.93 0.26 -0.80
N TRP A 146 -13.97 -0.57 -0.36
CA TRP A 146 -13.45 -1.69 -1.12
C TRP A 146 -14.52 -2.79 -1.32
N GLU A 147 -15.19 -3.21 -0.24
CA GLU A 147 -16.30 -4.18 -0.29
C GLU A 147 -17.40 -3.72 -1.25
N ARG A 148 -17.75 -2.44 -1.17
CA ARG A 148 -18.78 -1.84 -2.04
C ARG A 148 -18.40 -1.93 -3.52
N ALA A 149 -17.14 -1.67 -3.89
CA ALA A 149 -16.67 -1.79 -5.27
C ALA A 149 -16.90 -3.21 -5.83
N ILE A 150 -16.60 -4.23 -5.03
CA ILE A 150 -16.83 -5.64 -5.41
C ILE A 150 -18.31 -5.99 -5.40
N SER A 151 -19.07 -5.55 -4.40
CA SER A 151 -20.52 -5.81 -4.30
C SER A 151 -21.31 -5.18 -5.46
N GLU A 152 -20.95 -3.97 -5.87
CA GLU A 152 -21.53 -3.31 -7.05
C GLU A 152 -21.28 -4.11 -8.33
N PHE A 153 -20.06 -4.63 -8.51
CA PHE A 153 -19.75 -5.50 -9.64
C PHE A 153 -20.53 -6.81 -9.58
N ALA A 154 -20.53 -7.49 -8.43
CA ALA A 154 -21.28 -8.72 -8.24
C ALA A 154 -22.78 -8.51 -8.44
N GLY A 155 -23.34 -7.39 -7.95
CA GLY A 155 -24.73 -7.02 -8.15
C GLY A 155 -25.08 -6.89 -9.63
N ARG A 156 -24.26 -6.21 -10.42
CA ARG A 156 -24.46 -6.12 -11.89
C ARG A 156 -24.46 -7.51 -12.54
N ARG A 157 -23.51 -8.37 -12.16
CA ARG A 157 -23.38 -9.73 -12.72
C ARG A 157 -24.53 -10.65 -12.36
N LEU A 158 -25.13 -10.47 -11.18
CA LEU A 158 -26.24 -11.27 -10.69
C LEU A 158 -27.62 -10.69 -10.99
N GLY A 159 -27.69 -9.46 -11.54
CA GLY A 159 -28.96 -8.75 -11.72
C GLY A 159 -29.63 -8.37 -10.39
N LEU A 160 -28.85 -8.10 -9.34
CA LEU A 160 -29.32 -7.81 -7.98
C LEU A 160 -28.83 -6.45 -7.49
N PRO A 161 -29.55 -5.77 -6.58
CA PRO A 161 -29.00 -4.61 -5.88
C PRO A 161 -27.70 -4.97 -5.14
N ALA A 162 -26.72 -4.05 -5.11
CA ALA A 162 -25.42 -4.27 -4.48
C ALA A 162 -25.51 -4.61 -2.99
N GLU A 163 -26.56 -4.10 -2.32
CA GLU A 163 -26.84 -4.30 -0.90
C GLU A 163 -27.56 -5.63 -0.59
N SER A 164 -27.91 -6.42 -1.62
CA SER A 164 -28.53 -7.73 -1.45
C SER A 164 -27.54 -8.73 -0.85
N LEU A 165 -28.06 -9.79 -0.24
CA LEU A 165 -27.28 -10.80 0.47
C LEU A 165 -26.09 -11.33 -0.34
N TYR A 166 -26.31 -11.74 -1.60
CA TYR A 166 -25.26 -12.40 -2.38
C TYR A 166 -24.15 -11.43 -2.82
N PRO A 167 -24.43 -10.24 -3.40
CA PRO A 167 -23.41 -9.25 -3.69
C PRO A 167 -22.59 -8.84 -2.46
N LEU A 168 -23.25 -8.56 -1.32
CA LEU A 168 -22.57 -8.26 -0.06
C LEU A 168 -21.69 -9.41 0.41
N ALA A 169 -22.18 -10.66 0.32
CA ALA A 169 -21.40 -11.84 0.71
C ALA A 169 -20.13 -11.98 -0.15
N VAL A 170 -20.23 -11.75 -1.46
CA VAL A 170 -19.07 -11.76 -2.37
C VAL A 170 -18.06 -10.69 -1.99
N GLY A 171 -18.48 -9.44 -1.78
CA GLY A 171 -17.60 -8.33 -1.40
C GLY A 171 -16.85 -8.60 -0.09
N ARG A 172 -17.58 -9.00 0.95
CA ARG A 172 -17.01 -9.30 2.28
C ARG A 172 -16.09 -10.51 2.26
N ALA A 173 -16.47 -11.58 1.59
CA ALA A 173 -15.64 -12.79 1.48
C ALA A 173 -14.35 -12.51 0.71
N ALA A 174 -14.42 -11.75 -0.39
CA ALA A 174 -13.24 -11.34 -1.15
C ALA A 174 -12.29 -10.47 -0.30
N LEU A 175 -12.81 -9.49 0.45
CA LEU A 175 -11.98 -8.69 1.36
C LEU A 175 -11.33 -9.54 2.45
N ALA A 176 -12.09 -10.46 3.06
CA ALA A 176 -11.56 -11.36 4.08
C ALA A 176 -10.41 -12.23 3.56
N ALA A 177 -10.55 -12.77 2.33
CA ALA A 177 -9.49 -13.54 1.66
C ALA A 177 -8.24 -12.67 1.38
N CYS A 178 -8.44 -11.44 0.88
CA CYS A 178 -7.33 -10.50 0.66
C CYS A 178 -6.61 -10.14 1.97
N ARG A 179 -7.34 -9.86 3.05
CA ARG A 179 -6.74 -9.57 4.37
C ARG A 179 -5.88 -10.73 4.87
N ALA A 180 -6.37 -11.98 4.76
CA ALA A 180 -5.58 -13.15 5.11
C ALA A 180 -4.30 -13.26 4.26
N ALA A 181 -4.37 -12.92 2.97
CA ALA A 181 -3.20 -12.86 2.08
C ALA A 181 -2.20 -11.79 2.54
N TYR A 182 -2.64 -10.59 2.86
CA TYR A 182 -1.80 -9.51 3.38
C TYR A 182 -1.15 -9.86 4.73
N ASP A 183 -1.92 -10.41 5.67
CA ASP A 183 -1.39 -10.84 6.98
C ASP A 183 -0.30 -11.89 6.80
N ARG A 184 -0.51 -12.86 5.92
CA ARG A 184 0.46 -13.92 5.67
C ARG A 184 1.70 -13.42 4.97
N TRP A 185 1.52 -12.59 3.93
CA TRP A 185 2.63 -11.98 3.20
C TRP A 185 3.47 -11.06 4.09
N SER A 186 2.84 -10.21 4.92
CA SER A 186 3.58 -9.31 5.81
C SER A 186 4.43 -10.06 6.84
N ALA A 187 3.99 -11.26 7.26
CA ALA A 187 4.71 -12.10 8.21
C ALA A 187 5.89 -12.86 7.59
N ARG A 188 5.80 -13.27 6.32
CA ARG A 188 6.82 -14.11 5.66
C ARG A 188 7.62 -13.36 4.60
N ALA A 189 6.95 -12.67 3.69
CA ALA A 189 7.51 -11.97 2.53
C ALA A 189 8.53 -12.81 1.72
N ASP A 190 8.21 -14.08 1.54
CA ASP A 190 9.00 -15.06 0.80
C ASP A 190 8.61 -15.15 -0.68
N ALA A 191 7.53 -14.46 -1.07
CA ALA A 191 7.06 -14.30 -2.44
C ALA A 191 6.42 -12.92 -2.63
N ASP A 192 6.07 -12.58 -3.87
CA ASP A 192 5.32 -11.37 -4.19
C ASP A 192 3.90 -11.43 -3.57
N LEU A 193 3.37 -10.27 -3.14
CA LEU A 193 2.02 -10.16 -2.57
C LEU A 193 0.95 -10.72 -3.51
N THR A 194 1.11 -10.52 -4.81
CA THR A 194 0.17 -11.00 -5.82
C THR A 194 0.00 -12.53 -5.81
N VAL A 195 1.05 -13.28 -5.46
CA VAL A 195 0.98 -14.75 -5.31
C VAL A 195 0.03 -15.13 -4.17
N TYR A 196 0.09 -14.41 -3.04
CA TYR A 196 -0.79 -14.66 -1.90
C TYR A 196 -2.24 -14.26 -2.19
N LEU A 197 -2.45 -13.12 -2.86
CA LEU A 197 -3.78 -12.66 -3.27
C LEU A 197 -4.42 -13.61 -4.27
N ASP A 198 -3.66 -14.03 -5.28
CA ASP A 198 -4.12 -15.00 -6.29
C ASP A 198 -4.53 -16.33 -5.64
N ALA A 199 -3.69 -16.88 -4.77
CA ALA A 199 -3.95 -18.13 -4.06
C ALA A 199 -5.21 -18.04 -3.17
N ALA A 200 -5.35 -16.95 -2.40
CA ALA A 200 -6.49 -16.78 -1.50
C ALA A 200 -7.82 -16.62 -2.26
N LEU A 201 -7.82 -15.83 -3.32
CA LEU A 201 -9.04 -15.62 -4.14
C LEU A 201 -9.38 -16.84 -4.99
N THR A 202 -8.39 -17.60 -5.47
CA THR A 202 -8.61 -18.89 -6.14
C THR A 202 -9.23 -19.91 -5.19
N ALA A 203 -8.72 -20.01 -3.96
CA ALA A 203 -9.29 -20.90 -2.94
C ALA A 203 -10.73 -20.49 -2.57
N LEU A 204 -11.01 -19.20 -2.45
CA LEU A 204 -12.35 -18.67 -2.22
C LEU A 204 -13.30 -19.06 -3.36
N ALA A 205 -12.89 -18.87 -4.61
CA ALA A 205 -13.67 -19.21 -5.80
C ALA A 205 -14.03 -20.72 -5.86
N ALA A 206 -13.12 -21.57 -5.37
CA ALA A 206 -13.30 -23.02 -5.27
C ALA A 206 -14.04 -23.46 -3.99
N GLY A 207 -14.55 -22.54 -3.16
CA GLY A 207 -15.22 -22.87 -1.90
C GLY A 207 -14.30 -23.51 -0.86
N PHE A 208 -12.99 -23.28 -0.92
CA PHE A 208 -11.96 -23.90 -0.07
C PHE A 208 -12.01 -25.44 -0.09
N ALA A 209 -12.42 -26.04 -1.23
CA ALA A 209 -12.49 -27.50 -1.37
C ALA A 209 -11.13 -28.15 -1.04
N PRO A 210 -11.10 -29.21 -0.20
CA PRO A 210 -9.83 -29.78 0.32
C PRO A 210 -8.84 -30.21 -0.76
N ASP A 211 -9.34 -30.71 -1.88
CA ASP A 211 -8.53 -31.12 -3.03
C ASP A 211 -7.85 -29.94 -3.74
N GLN A 212 -8.47 -28.78 -3.75
CA GLN A 212 -7.92 -27.54 -4.31
C GLN A 212 -6.85 -26.95 -3.38
N VAL A 213 -7.14 -26.89 -2.07
CA VAL A 213 -6.21 -26.37 -1.06
C VAL A 213 -4.96 -27.26 -0.98
N SER A 214 -5.12 -28.59 -1.01
CA SER A 214 -3.99 -29.53 -0.97
C SER A 214 -3.07 -29.40 -2.18
N ARG A 215 -3.62 -29.17 -3.38
CA ARG A 215 -2.83 -28.92 -4.61
C ARG A 215 -2.01 -27.64 -4.50
N ALA A 216 -2.59 -26.57 -3.97
CA ALA A 216 -1.89 -25.30 -3.80
C ALA A 216 -0.73 -25.42 -2.78
N ILE A 217 -0.92 -26.17 -1.69
CA ILE A 217 0.14 -26.40 -0.68
C ILE A 217 1.27 -27.26 -1.25
N GLY A 218 0.94 -28.31 -2.03
CA GLY A 218 1.93 -29.23 -2.60
C GLY A 218 2.78 -28.64 -3.73
N ALA A 219 2.28 -27.64 -4.43
CA ALA A 219 3.00 -26.95 -5.51
C ALA A 219 4.03 -25.92 -4.99
N GLY A 220 4.01 -25.59 -3.71
CA GLY A 220 4.90 -24.62 -3.06
C GLY A 220 5.98 -25.24 -2.16
N SER A 221 6.15 -26.56 -2.22
CA SER A 221 7.21 -27.32 -1.54
C SER A 221 8.25 -27.78 -2.58
#